data_d593c33860f947715660fe465610e168
#
_entry.id   d593c33860f947715660fe465610e168
#
_cell.length_a   1.000
_cell.length_b   1.000
_cell.length_c   1.000
_cell.angle_alpha   90.00
_cell.angle_beta   90.00
_cell.angle_gamma   90.00
#
_symmetry.space_group_name_H-M   'P 1'
#
loop_
_entity.id
_entity.type
_entity.pdbx_description
1 polymer ?
#
loop_
_entity_poly.entity_id
_entity_poly.type
_entity_poly.pdbx_seq_one_letter_code
_entity_poly.pdbx_strand_id
1 'polypeptide(L)'
;FKAKQSTKMIGESLEVYCNNLFETMVHPYLPSAEFGKDNDVVGGTKGDFVFRDIVDGIESVSIMFEMKNEADDTQAKHKNSDFFKKLDSDRTKKNCEYAVLVTLLELDNDLYNNGIYAVPGYEKMYVVRPQQFLTIISLLVQTGRNTVKVKMDLADAKNREIDVTHFEEKLEKFKGVFGKHVKDAATRYNNALEDIDAAIKQLQEMKEHLRLWVDHLYKAENNFEDITIRKLTYKNPTMRAKLEEARAANKIEEIKD
;
A
#
# COMPACT_ATOMS: atom_id res chain seq x y z
N PHE A 1 -9.37 -5.77 -1.38
CA PHE A 1 -7.97 -5.29 -1.50
C PHE A 1 -7.11 -5.79 -0.33
N LYS A 2 -7.58 -5.67 0.92
CA LYS A 2 -6.91 -6.22 2.12
C LYS A 2 -6.65 -7.73 2.02
N ALA A 3 -7.57 -8.54 1.49
CA ALA A 3 -7.44 -9.99 1.40
C ALA A 3 -6.37 -10.46 0.38
N LYS A 4 -6.16 -9.73 -0.73
CA LYS A 4 -5.16 -10.11 -1.75
C LYS A 4 -3.72 -9.76 -1.35
N GLN A 5 -3.52 -8.70 -0.58
CA GLN A 5 -2.20 -8.34 -0.07
C GLN A 5 -1.77 -9.23 1.10
N SER A 6 -2.73 -9.61 1.98
CA SER A 6 -2.43 -10.46 3.13
C SER A 6 -1.94 -11.85 2.71
N THR A 7 -2.45 -12.42 1.61
CA THR A 7 -2.10 -13.80 1.20
C THR A 7 -0.66 -13.95 0.71
N LYS A 8 -0.08 -12.93 0.08
CA LYS A 8 1.33 -12.96 -0.35
C LYS A 8 2.29 -12.62 0.78
N MET A 9 1.85 -11.77 1.73
CA MET A 9 2.64 -11.35 2.88
C MET A 9 2.53 -12.31 4.08
N ILE A 10 1.52 -13.18 4.13
CA ILE A 10 1.37 -14.23 5.16
C ILE A 10 2.34 -15.39 4.90
N GLY A 11 2.81 -15.57 3.66
CA GLY A 11 3.76 -16.63 3.30
C GLY A 11 5.24 -16.25 3.36
N GLU A 12 5.55 -14.95 3.43
CA GLU A 12 6.92 -14.43 3.50
C GLU A 12 7.06 -13.53 4.73
N SER A 13 8.19 -13.55 5.42
CA SER A 13 8.47 -12.55 6.45
C SER A 13 8.52 -11.16 5.79
N LEU A 14 8.12 -10.13 6.50
CA LEU A 14 8.13 -8.75 6.00
C LEU A 14 9.54 -8.34 5.53
N GLU A 15 10.56 -8.85 6.18
CA GLU A 15 11.96 -8.67 5.83
C GLU A 15 12.28 -9.24 4.44
N VAL A 16 11.87 -10.48 4.16
CA VAL A 16 12.06 -11.12 2.85
C VAL A 16 11.30 -10.37 1.77
N TYR A 17 10.09 -9.93 2.05
CA TYR A 17 9.30 -9.12 1.12
C TYR A 17 10.01 -7.80 0.75
N CYS A 18 10.49 -7.03 1.75
CA CYS A 18 11.19 -5.78 1.51
C CYS A 18 12.53 -5.99 0.80
N ASN A 19 13.26 -7.04 1.15
CA ASN A 19 14.50 -7.38 0.46
C ASN A 19 14.26 -7.76 -1.01
N ASN A 20 13.26 -8.56 -1.31
CA ASN A 20 12.89 -8.90 -2.68
C ASN A 20 12.45 -7.67 -3.49
N LEU A 21 11.72 -6.74 -2.87
CA LEU A 21 11.37 -5.46 -3.51
C LEU A 21 12.61 -4.63 -3.81
N PHE A 22 13.56 -4.56 -2.88
CA PHE A 22 14.81 -3.84 -3.11
C PHE A 22 15.58 -4.44 -4.29
N GLU A 23 15.83 -5.74 -4.27
CA GLU A 23 16.61 -6.43 -5.30
C GLU A 23 15.98 -6.35 -6.69
N THR A 24 14.65 -6.41 -6.76
CA THR A 24 13.94 -6.41 -8.05
C THR A 24 13.61 -5.03 -8.59
N MET A 25 13.36 -4.04 -7.72
CA MET A 25 12.82 -2.75 -8.13
C MET A 25 13.74 -1.57 -7.85
N VAL A 26 14.71 -1.70 -6.93
CA VAL A 26 15.61 -0.60 -6.56
C VAL A 26 17.00 -0.85 -7.12
N HIS A 27 17.60 -1.98 -6.79
CA HIS A 27 18.98 -2.29 -7.15
C HIS A 27 19.27 -2.20 -8.66
N PRO A 28 18.39 -2.60 -9.60
CA PRO A 28 18.63 -2.43 -11.03
C PRO A 28 18.74 -0.96 -11.49
N TYR A 29 18.12 -0.03 -10.78
CA TYR A 29 18.14 1.41 -11.10
C TYR A 29 19.13 2.20 -10.24
N LEU A 30 19.51 1.65 -9.10
CA LEU A 30 20.43 2.23 -8.13
C LEU A 30 21.52 1.22 -7.76
N PRO A 31 22.44 0.88 -8.69
CA PRO A 31 23.45 -0.13 -8.44
C PRO A 31 24.48 0.30 -7.38
N SER A 32 24.53 1.59 -7.03
CA SER A 32 25.34 2.14 -5.93
C SER A 32 24.68 1.99 -4.56
N ALA A 33 23.43 1.53 -4.51
CA ALA A 33 22.70 1.36 -3.26
C ALA A 33 22.90 -0.05 -2.72
N GLU A 34 23.12 -0.12 -1.41
CA GLU A 34 23.20 -1.37 -0.65
C GLU A 34 22.05 -1.45 0.34
N PHE A 35 21.46 -2.63 0.45
CA PHE A 35 20.42 -2.91 1.43
C PHE A 35 20.65 -4.31 2.01
N GLY A 36 20.80 -4.39 3.32
CA GLY A 36 21.06 -5.67 3.95
C GLY A 36 20.93 -5.64 5.46
N LYS A 37 20.84 -6.84 6.04
CA LYS A 37 20.92 -7.00 7.48
C LYS A 37 22.30 -6.58 7.95
N ASP A 38 22.29 -5.72 8.93
CA ASP A 38 23.52 -5.37 9.63
C ASP A 38 23.93 -6.55 10.53
N ASN A 39 24.95 -7.28 10.07
CA ASN A 39 25.53 -8.39 10.82
C ASN A 39 26.58 -7.95 11.84
N ASP A 40 26.96 -6.66 11.84
CA ASP A 40 27.88 -6.12 12.81
C ASP A 40 27.20 -5.94 14.16
N VAL A 41 27.47 -6.85 15.08
CA VAL A 41 26.98 -6.82 16.46
C VAL A 41 27.68 -5.68 17.22
N VAL A 42 27.19 -4.45 17.03
CA VAL A 42 27.54 -3.33 17.90
C VAL A 42 26.48 -3.22 18.98
N GLY A 43 26.80 -3.72 20.18
CA GLY A 43 25.93 -3.59 21.34
C GLY A 43 24.77 -4.58 21.47
N GLY A 44 24.86 -5.78 20.85
CA GLY A 44 23.98 -6.92 21.19
C GLY A 44 22.59 -6.94 20.54
N THR A 45 22.29 -6.06 19.59
CA THR A 45 21.05 -6.07 18.81
C THR A 45 21.25 -6.69 17.44
N LYS A 46 20.51 -7.74 17.17
CA LYS A 46 20.55 -8.51 15.93
C LYS A 46 19.32 -8.16 15.09
N GLY A 47 19.52 -7.74 13.84
CA GLY A 47 18.43 -7.88 12.89
C GLY A 47 17.88 -6.66 12.18
N ASP A 48 18.47 -5.50 12.35
CA ASP A 48 17.99 -4.30 11.65
C ASP A 48 18.59 -4.23 10.23
N PHE A 49 17.84 -3.70 9.27
CA PHE A 49 18.29 -3.50 7.90
C PHE A 49 18.84 -2.09 7.73
N VAL A 50 19.94 -1.97 7.01
CA VAL A 50 20.53 -0.69 6.65
C VAL A 50 20.52 -0.52 5.14
N PHE A 51 20.04 0.62 4.69
CA PHE A 51 20.14 1.08 3.31
C PHE A 51 21.17 2.19 3.24
N ARG A 52 22.09 2.12 2.27
CA ARG A 52 23.05 3.17 1.95
C ARG A 52 23.15 3.38 0.45
N ASP A 53 23.19 4.63 0.02
CA ASP A 53 23.48 5.00 -1.35
C ASP A 53 24.70 5.92 -1.38
N ILE A 54 25.71 5.53 -2.15
CA ILE A 54 26.97 6.25 -2.28
C ILE A 54 27.13 6.71 -3.72
N VAL A 55 27.27 8.01 -3.92
CA VAL A 55 27.49 8.63 -5.23
C VAL A 55 28.84 9.33 -5.21
N ASP A 56 29.71 8.96 -6.15
CA ASP A 56 31.05 9.55 -6.29
C ASP A 56 31.87 9.56 -4.97
N GLY A 57 31.74 8.49 -4.18
CA GLY A 57 32.41 8.33 -2.90
C GLY A 57 31.79 9.12 -1.73
N ILE A 58 30.68 9.80 -1.96
CA ILE A 58 29.94 10.55 -0.94
C ILE A 58 28.64 9.80 -0.63
N GLU A 59 28.40 9.51 0.67
CA GLU A 59 27.12 8.97 1.11
C GLU A 59 26.00 9.99 0.84
N SER A 60 25.11 9.63 -0.06
CA SER A 60 23.97 10.48 -0.43
C SER A 60 22.86 10.37 0.60
N VAL A 61 22.59 9.15 1.06
CA VAL A 61 21.58 8.85 2.07
C VAL A 61 21.91 7.54 2.78
N SER A 62 21.60 7.49 4.06
CA SER A 62 21.63 6.28 4.88
C SER A 62 20.35 6.17 5.70
N ILE A 63 19.73 4.99 5.69
CA ILE A 63 18.44 4.73 6.32
C ILE A 63 18.55 3.47 7.17
N MET A 64 18.16 3.59 8.44
CA MET A 64 17.94 2.47 9.35
C MET A 64 16.51 1.99 9.23
N PHE A 65 16.32 0.73 8.90
CA PHE A 65 15.00 0.10 8.81
C PHE A 65 14.76 -0.88 9.96
N GLU A 66 13.63 -0.76 10.61
CA GLU A 66 13.04 -1.78 11.48
C GLU A 66 11.76 -2.30 10.82
N MET A 67 11.54 -3.62 10.81
CA MET A 67 10.39 -4.26 10.19
C MET A 67 9.56 -5.02 11.22
N LYS A 68 8.27 -4.71 11.33
CA LYS A 68 7.37 -5.32 12.33
C LYS A 68 6.11 -5.87 11.70
N ASN A 69 5.85 -7.15 11.99
CA ASN A 69 4.66 -7.86 11.58
C ASN A 69 3.91 -8.37 12.83
N GLU A 70 2.58 -8.34 12.83
CA GLU A 70 1.76 -8.90 13.92
C GLU A 70 1.99 -10.41 14.14
N ALA A 71 2.38 -11.14 13.09
CA ALA A 71 2.62 -12.57 13.19
C ALA A 71 3.89 -12.95 13.96
N ASP A 72 4.79 -12.00 14.17
CA ASP A 72 6.05 -12.22 14.89
C ASP A 72 5.88 -12.12 16.42
N ASP A 73 4.70 -11.66 16.90
CA ASP A 73 4.43 -11.40 18.31
C ASP A 73 3.30 -12.29 18.87
N THR A 74 3.66 -13.26 19.64
CA THR A 74 2.76 -14.34 20.08
C THR A 74 1.90 -14.02 21.33
N GLN A 75 2.08 -12.93 22.07
CA GLN A 75 1.30 -12.70 23.32
C GLN A 75 0.96 -11.26 23.71
N ALA A 76 1.50 -10.21 23.12
CA ALA A 76 1.14 -8.82 23.44
C ALA A 76 0.95 -8.00 22.17
N LYS A 77 -0.17 -7.27 22.09
CA LYS A 77 -0.36 -6.28 21.02
C LYS A 77 0.63 -5.13 21.21
N HIS A 78 1.78 -5.20 20.53
CA HIS A 78 2.72 -4.09 20.51
C HIS A 78 2.19 -2.93 19.66
N LYS A 79 2.53 -1.72 20.09
CA LYS A 79 2.27 -0.50 19.32
C LYS A 79 3.52 -0.06 18.58
N ASN A 80 3.34 0.65 17.48
CA ASN A 80 4.45 1.22 16.75
C ASN A 80 5.36 2.11 17.62
N SER A 81 4.76 2.84 18.55
CA SER A 81 5.49 3.69 19.50
C SER A 81 6.51 2.97 20.37
N ASP A 82 6.33 1.67 20.63
CA ASP A 82 7.21 0.88 21.49
C ASP A 82 8.61 0.69 20.86
N PHE A 83 8.69 0.83 19.54
CA PHE A 83 9.92 0.64 18.77
C PHE A 83 10.68 1.94 18.48
N PHE A 84 10.06 3.11 18.63
CA PHE A 84 10.69 4.39 18.22
C PHE A 84 12.00 4.68 18.93
N LYS A 85 12.02 4.50 20.25
CA LYS A 85 13.24 4.76 21.06
C LYS A 85 14.41 3.85 20.68
N LYS A 86 14.11 2.55 20.44
CA LYS A 86 15.11 1.58 20.01
C LYS A 86 15.63 1.95 18.62
N LEU A 87 14.73 2.17 17.68
CA LEU A 87 15.07 2.49 16.29
C LEU A 87 15.90 3.78 16.17
N ASP A 88 15.61 4.81 16.97
CA ASP A 88 16.43 6.04 17.01
C ASP A 88 17.82 5.80 17.59
N SER A 89 17.91 4.97 18.64
CA SER A 89 19.21 4.55 19.20
C SER A 89 20.04 3.78 18.16
N ASP A 90 19.42 2.86 17.44
CA ASP A 90 20.10 2.04 16.43
C ASP A 90 20.53 2.88 15.23
N ARG A 91 19.66 3.81 14.76
CA ARG A 91 19.99 4.83 13.76
C ARG A 91 21.27 5.61 14.13
N THR A 92 21.32 6.08 15.37
CA THR A 92 22.45 6.88 15.85
C THR A 92 23.74 6.05 15.95
N LYS A 93 23.65 4.82 16.50
CA LYS A 93 24.80 3.90 16.62
C LYS A 93 25.38 3.52 15.25
N LYS A 94 24.53 3.35 14.24
CA LYS A 94 24.93 2.97 12.89
C LYS A 94 25.22 4.18 12.00
N ASN A 95 25.20 5.38 12.57
CA ASN A 95 25.42 6.63 11.85
C ASN A 95 24.53 6.78 10.60
N CYS A 96 23.27 6.36 10.71
CA CYS A 96 22.29 6.54 9.66
C CYS A 96 21.60 7.89 9.79
N GLU A 97 21.31 8.51 8.65
CA GLU A 97 20.66 9.82 8.61
C GLU A 97 19.18 9.72 8.96
N TYR A 98 18.50 8.67 8.47
CA TYR A 98 17.08 8.45 8.63
C TYR A 98 16.78 7.15 9.37
N ALA A 99 15.60 7.11 10.01
CA ALA A 99 15.02 5.93 10.62
C ALA A 99 13.63 5.66 10.00
N VAL A 100 13.36 4.42 9.59
CA VAL A 100 12.08 4.06 8.99
C VAL A 100 11.57 2.77 9.62
N LEU A 101 10.40 2.84 10.26
CA LEU A 101 9.66 1.68 10.71
C LEU A 101 8.69 1.24 9.63
N VAL A 102 8.94 0.06 9.06
CA VAL A 102 8.00 -0.61 8.13
C VAL A 102 7.14 -1.56 8.94
N THR A 103 5.82 -1.33 8.99
CA THR A 103 4.98 -2.01 9.96
C THR A 103 3.64 -2.48 9.43
N LEU A 104 3.21 -3.64 9.91
CA LEU A 104 1.85 -4.16 9.82
C LEU A 104 1.11 -4.11 11.17
N LEU A 105 1.72 -3.53 12.20
CA LEU A 105 1.04 -3.31 13.49
C LEU A 105 0.00 -2.20 13.36
N GLU A 106 -0.98 -2.20 14.26
CA GLU A 106 -2.02 -1.18 14.36
C GLU A 106 -2.71 -0.89 13.01
N LEU A 107 -3.17 -1.95 12.33
CA LEU A 107 -3.81 -1.85 11.00
C LEU A 107 -5.08 -0.99 11.00
N ASP A 108 -5.70 -0.80 12.14
CA ASP A 108 -6.92 0.01 12.31
C ASP A 108 -6.59 1.50 12.57
N ASN A 109 -5.33 1.85 12.69
CA ASN A 109 -4.91 3.23 12.94
C ASN A 109 -4.70 4.00 11.62
N ASP A 110 -5.61 4.91 11.33
CA ASP A 110 -5.60 5.72 10.10
C ASP A 110 -4.35 6.58 9.94
N LEU A 111 -3.70 6.99 11.03
CA LEU A 111 -2.45 7.77 10.97
C LEU A 111 -1.36 7.03 10.18
N TYR A 112 -1.27 5.71 10.34
CA TYR A 112 -0.26 4.90 9.66
C TYR A 112 -0.73 4.35 8.31
N ASN A 113 -2.03 4.44 8.02
CA ASN A 113 -2.60 3.93 6.77
C ASN A 113 -2.60 4.97 5.65
N ASN A 114 -2.53 6.26 5.99
CA ASN A 114 -2.70 7.36 5.04
C ASN A 114 -1.39 7.85 4.41
N GLY A 115 -0.31 7.05 4.44
CA GLY A 115 0.93 7.37 3.75
C GLY A 115 2.16 7.30 4.64
N ILE A 116 3.09 8.23 4.46
CA ILE A 116 4.34 8.34 5.22
C ILE A 116 4.06 9.19 6.46
N TYR A 117 4.15 8.58 7.65
CA TYR A 117 3.95 9.28 8.91
C TYR A 117 5.27 9.69 9.53
N ALA A 118 5.50 11.00 9.67
CA ALA A 118 6.65 11.53 10.40
C ALA A 118 6.40 11.46 11.91
N VAL A 119 7.31 10.86 12.66
CA VAL A 119 7.14 10.61 14.09
C VAL A 119 7.44 11.88 14.89
N PRO A 120 6.46 12.45 15.62
CA PRO A 120 6.70 13.61 16.45
C PRO A 120 7.73 13.34 17.55
N GLY A 121 8.65 14.28 17.77
CA GLY A 121 9.69 14.16 18.80
C GLY A 121 10.92 13.34 18.40
N TYR A 122 10.94 12.77 17.19
CA TYR A 122 12.11 12.09 16.61
C TYR A 122 12.47 12.74 15.28
N GLU A 123 13.70 13.19 15.17
CA GLU A 123 14.18 13.81 13.94
C GLU A 123 14.44 12.75 12.87
N LYS A 124 13.95 13.01 11.64
CA LYS A 124 14.16 12.13 10.48
C LYS A 124 13.68 10.68 10.67
N MET A 125 12.62 10.50 11.48
CA MET A 125 11.99 9.20 11.72
C MET A 125 10.61 9.13 11.07
N TYR A 126 10.36 8.02 10.37
CA TYR A 126 9.11 7.80 9.65
C TYR A 126 8.54 6.41 9.94
N VAL A 127 7.22 6.32 9.91
CA VAL A 127 6.47 5.05 9.90
C VAL A 127 5.78 4.91 8.56
N VAL A 128 5.91 3.75 7.94
CA VAL A 128 5.32 3.44 6.64
C VAL A 128 4.69 2.05 6.62
N ARG A 129 3.69 1.88 5.79
CA ARG A 129 3.22 0.54 5.42
C ARG A 129 4.16 -0.06 4.36
N PRO A 130 4.22 -1.40 4.24
CA PRO A 130 5.08 -2.06 3.25
C PRO A 130 4.88 -1.57 1.81
N GLN A 131 3.66 -1.11 1.48
CA GLN A 131 3.34 -0.54 0.17
C GLN A 131 4.10 0.75 -0.13
N GLN A 132 4.47 1.51 0.89
CA GLN A 132 5.25 2.75 0.76
C GLN A 132 6.76 2.54 0.89
N PHE A 133 7.22 1.30 1.06
CA PHE A 133 8.66 1.00 1.21
C PHE A 133 9.50 1.55 0.06
N LEU A 134 9.11 1.30 -1.19
CA LEU A 134 9.80 1.82 -2.36
C LEU A 134 9.66 3.34 -2.48
N THR A 135 8.51 3.89 -2.12
CA THR A 135 8.23 5.33 -2.19
C THR A 135 9.15 6.11 -1.24
N ILE A 136 9.28 5.66 0.02
CA ILE A 136 10.15 6.33 0.99
C ILE A 136 11.61 6.26 0.58
N ILE A 137 12.09 5.12 0.09
CA ILE A 137 13.47 4.98 -0.42
C ILE A 137 13.69 5.97 -1.58
N SER A 138 12.82 5.96 -2.59
CA SER A 138 12.94 6.84 -3.75
C SER A 138 12.97 8.33 -3.35
N LEU A 139 12.09 8.72 -2.43
CA LEU A 139 12.01 10.09 -1.94
C LEU A 139 13.30 10.51 -1.21
N LEU A 140 13.79 9.66 -0.31
CA LEU A 140 14.99 9.96 0.48
C LEU A 140 16.25 9.92 -0.37
N VAL A 141 16.37 8.98 -1.31
CA VAL A 141 17.48 8.92 -2.27
C VAL A 141 17.50 10.16 -3.16
N GLN A 142 16.36 10.56 -3.71
CA GLN A 142 16.27 11.76 -4.53
C GLN A 142 16.69 13.01 -3.73
N THR A 143 16.25 13.12 -2.48
CA THR A 143 16.60 14.21 -1.58
C THR A 143 18.11 14.20 -1.27
N GLY A 144 18.65 13.04 -0.94
CA GLY A 144 20.06 12.86 -0.63
C GLY A 144 20.96 13.19 -1.82
N ARG A 145 20.64 12.65 -3.01
CA ARG A 145 21.42 12.91 -4.24
C ARG A 145 21.38 14.38 -4.65
N ASN A 146 20.25 15.05 -4.49
CA ASN A 146 20.18 16.49 -4.72
C ASN A 146 21.07 17.27 -3.75
N THR A 147 21.18 16.82 -2.50
CA THR A 147 22.07 17.42 -1.49
C THR A 147 23.55 17.18 -1.83
N VAL A 148 23.91 15.99 -2.31
CA VAL A 148 25.27 15.69 -2.79
C VAL A 148 25.63 16.59 -3.95
N LYS A 149 24.75 16.75 -4.93
CA LYS A 149 24.96 17.66 -6.05
C LYS A 149 25.20 19.10 -5.59
N VAL A 150 24.40 19.59 -4.66
CA VAL A 150 24.60 20.93 -4.08
C VAL A 150 25.94 21.03 -3.34
N LYS A 151 26.35 20.00 -2.61
CA LYS A 151 27.67 19.93 -1.95
C LYS A 151 28.81 19.96 -2.95
N MET A 152 28.70 19.24 -4.08
CA MET A 152 29.67 19.25 -5.18
C MET A 152 29.76 20.61 -5.85
N ASP A 153 28.61 21.19 -6.23
CA ASP A 153 28.55 22.51 -6.82
C ASP A 153 29.13 23.59 -5.91
N LEU A 154 28.95 23.45 -4.57
CA LEU A 154 29.54 24.32 -3.56
C LEU A 154 31.05 24.18 -3.45
N ALA A 155 31.58 22.96 -3.51
CA ALA A 155 33.03 22.70 -3.49
C ALA A 155 33.68 23.31 -4.74
N ASP A 156 33.09 23.12 -5.91
CA ASP A 156 33.55 23.73 -7.17
C ASP A 156 33.46 25.26 -7.14
N ALA A 157 32.41 25.80 -6.52
CA ALA A 157 32.22 27.22 -6.36
C ALA A 157 33.27 27.84 -5.43
N LYS A 158 33.62 27.16 -4.31
CA LYS A 158 34.70 27.60 -3.43
C LYS A 158 36.06 27.61 -4.13
N ASN A 159 36.31 26.62 -4.98
CA ASN A 159 37.53 26.55 -5.78
C ASN A 159 37.63 27.60 -6.89
N ARG A 160 36.51 28.28 -7.23
CA ARG A 160 36.42 29.31 -8.27
C ARG A 160 36.22 30.73 -7.76
N GLU A 161 36.54 31.01 -6.49
CA GLU A 161 36.28 32.34 -5.88
C GLU A 161 34.83 32.84 -6.05
N ILE A 162 33.84 31.99 -5.95
CA ILE A 162 32.43 32.38 -6.12
C ILE A 162 31.90 32.94 -4.80
N ASP A 163 31.37 34.15 -4.88
CA ASP A 163 30.74 34.95 -3.84
C ASP A 163 29.71 34.16 -3.01
N VAL A 164 30.00 34.00 -1.72
CA VAL A 164 29.19 33.26 -0.75
C VAL A 164 27.78 33.83 -0.58
N THR A 165 27.60 35.11 -0.90
CA THR A 165 26.29 35.81 -0.80
C THR A 165 25.22 35.25 -1.72
N HIS A 166 25.57 34.68 -2.88
CA HIS A 166 24.62 34.05 -3.78
C HIS A 166 24.21 32.62 -3.37
N PHE A 167 24.91 32.03 -2.42
CA PHE A 167 24.60 30.66 -1.97
C PHE A 167 23.36 30.61 -1.09
N GLU A 168 23.26 31.52 -0.14
CA GLU A 168 22.09 31.61 0.74
C GLU A 168 20.80 31.84 -0.06
N GLU A 169 20.84 32.73 -1.07
CA GLU A 169 19.69 32.95 -1.96
C GLU A 169 19.30 31.70 -2.77
N LYS A 170 20.32 30.97 -3.29
CA LYS A 170 20.08 29.72 -4.03
C LYS A 170 19.54 28.62 -3.13
N LEU A 171 20.02 28.51 -1.89
CA LEU A 171 19.56 27.56 -0.91
C LEU A 171 18.12 27.83 -0.48
N GLU A 172 17.76 29.07 -0.23
CA GLU A 172 16.39 29.47 0.09
C GLU A 172 15.44 29.27 -1.09
N LYS A 173 15.86 29.59 -2.32
CA LYS A 173 15.10 29.24 -3.53
C LYS A 173 14.91 27.73 -3.67
N PHE A 174 15.99 26.95 -3.44
CA PHE A 174 15.91 25.49 -3.49
C PHE A 174 14.94 24.93 -2.44
N LYS A 175 15.04 25.39 -1.18
CA LYS A 175 14.11 25.00 -0.12
C LYS A 175 12.65 25.36 -0.47
N GLY A 176 12.43 26.55 -1.04
CA GLY A 176 11.11 26.99 -1.47
C GLY A 176 10.53 26.15 -2.61
N VAL A 177 11.34 25.86 -3.63
CA VAL A 177 10.93 25.02 -4.77
C VAL A 177 10.71 23.57 -4.32
N PHE A 178 11.62 23.04 -3.53
CA PHE A 178 11.52 21.68 -2.99
C PHE A 178 10.28 21.52 -2.09
N GLY A 179 10.07 22.47 -1.16
CA GLY A 179 8.88 22.45 -0.31
C GLY A 179 7.57 22.52 -1.11
N LYS A 180 7.57 23.30 -2.21
CA LYS A 180 6.43 23.37 -3.13
C LYS A 180 6.21 22.02 -3.82
N HIS A 181 7.26 21.41 -4.38
CA HIS A 181 7.14 20.11 -5.06
C HIS A 181 6.71 18.99 -4.11
N VAL A 182 7.20 18.96 -2.88
CA VAL A 182 6.76 18.00 -1.85
C VAL A 182 5.28 18.20 -1.53
N LYS A 183 4.84 19.47 -1.37
CA LYS A 183 3.45 19.78 -1.11
C LYS A 183 2.54 19.44 -2.29
N ASP A 184 2.98 19.75 -3.51
CA ASP A 184 2.25 19.40 -4.73
C ASP A 184 2.15 17.89 -4.93
N ALA A 185 3.23 17.16 -4.63
CA ALA A 185 3.25 15.69 -4.67
C ALA A 185 2.30 15.09 -3.62
N ALA A 186 2.32 15.59 -2.39
CA ALA A 186 1.41 15.17 -1.33
C ALA A 186 -0.06 15.46 -1.70
N THR A 187 -0.33 16.62 -2.28
CA THR A 187 -1.68 16.99 -2.74
C THR A 187 -2.16 16.05 -3.84
N ARG A 188 -1.32 15.79 -4.85
CA ARG A 188 -1.66 14.85 -5.95
C ARG A 188 -1.88 13.43 -5.44
N TYR A 189 -1.09 13.00 -4.47
CA TYR A 189 -1.25 11.70 -3.84
C TYR A 189 -2.59 11.60 -3.10
N ASN A 190 -2.94 12.61 -2.29
CA ASN A 190 -4.21 12.64 -1.59
C ASN A 190 -5.41 12.67 -2.56
N ASN A 191 -5.33 13.48 -3.62
CA ASN A 191 -6.38 13.50 -4.65
C ASN A 191 -6.54 12.12 -5.32
N ALA A 192 -5.43 11.43 -5.62
CA ALA A 192 -5.48 10.08 -6.18
C ALA A 192 -6.11 9.06 -5.20
N LEU A 193 -5.87 9.22 -3.90
CA LEU A 193 -6.55 8.39 -2.89
C LEU A 193 -8.06 8.67 -2.85
N GLU A 194 -8.47 9.95 -2.89
CA GLU A 194 -9.88 10.33 -2.96
C GLU A 194 -10.57 9.76 -4.21
N ASP A 195 -9.89 9.81 -5.36
CA ASP A 195 -10.39 9.21 -6.61
C ASP A 195 -10.55 7.69 -6.49
N ILE A 196 -9.62 7.02 -5.82
CA ILE A 196 -9.69 5.57 -5.55
C ILE A 196 -10.87 5.27 -4.61
N ASP A 197 -11.03 6.04 -3.55
CA ASP A 197 -12.14 5.86 -2.60
C ASP A 197 -13.50 6.08 -3.29
N ALA A 198 -13.60 7.08 -4.16
CA ALA A 198 -14.78 7.32 -4.97
C ALA A 198 -15.07 6.14 -5.92
N ALA A 199 -14.05 5.59 -6.57
CA ALA A 199 -14.18 4.42 -7.43
C ALA A 199 -14.61 3.17 -6.65
N ILE A 200 -14.05 2.96 -5.46
CA ILE A 200 -14.46 1.86 -4.56
C ILE A 200 -15.94 1.99 -4.19
N LYS A 201 -16.39 3.19 -3.85
CA LYS A 201 -17.79 3.44 -3.52
C LYS A 201 -18.72 3.12 -4.71
N GLN A 202 -18.36 3.56 -5.91
CA GLN A 202 -19.13 3.26 -7.13
C GLN A 202 -19.20 1.74 -7.40
N LEU A 203 -18.07 1.02 -7.20
CA LEU A 203 -18.05 -0.43 -7.35
C LEU A 203 -18.91 -1.14 -6.30
N GLN A 204 -18.95 -0.63 -5.07
CA GLN A 204 -19.84 -1.16 -4.03
C GLN A 204 -21.32 -0.94 -4.37
N GLU A 205 -21.68 0.24 -4.84
CA GLU A 205 -23.03 0.55 -5.31
C GLU A 205 -23.44 -0.37 -6.48
N MET A 206 -22.54 -0.54 -7.47
CA MET A 206 -22.77 -1.44 -8.59
C MET A 206 -22.96 -2.90 -8.13
N LYS A 207 -22.16 -3.35 -7.17
CA LYS A 207 -22.31 -4.69 -6.57
C LYS A 207 -23.67 -4.88 -5.91
N GLU A 208 -24.17 -3.88 -5.19
CA GLU A 208 -25.51 -3.95 -4.58
C GLU A 208 -26.63 -3.94 -5.64
N HIS A 209 -26.47 -3.16 -6.70
CA HIS A 209 -27.43 -3.20 -7.83
C HIS A 209 -27.47 -4.58 -8.48
N LEU A 210 -26.31 -5.21 -8.73
CA LEU A 210 -26.24 -6.56 -9.27
C LEU A 210 -26.89 -7.59 -8.34
N ARG A 211 -26.71 -7.45 -7.04
CA ARG A 211 -27.31 -8.32 -6.03
C ARG A 211 -28.83 -8.21 -6.02
N LEU A 212 -29.34 -6.98 -6.06
CA LEU A 212 -30.79 -6.74 -6.20
C LEU A 212 -31.34 -7.31 -7.51
N TRP A 213 -30.58 -7.20 -8.59
CA TRP A 213 -30.99 -7.76 -9.89
C TRP A 213 -31.08 -9.29 -9.85
N VAL A 214 -30.12 -9.95 -9.22
CA VAL A 214 -30.15 -11.40 -8.98
C VAL A 214 -31.35 -11.79 -8.11
N ASP A 215 -31.65 -11.05 -7.05
CA ASP A 215 -32.81 -11.27 -6.20
C ASP A 215 -34.12 -11.14 -7.00
N HIS A 216 -34.21 -10.17 -7.92
CA HIS A 216 -35.36 -10.03 -8.80
C HIS A 216 -35.51 -11.21 -9.78
N LEU A 217 -34.38 -11.73 -10.31
CA LEU A 217 -34.40 -12.93 -11.16
C LEU A 217 -34.90 -14.15 -10.39
N TYR A 218 -34.40 -14.40 -9.17
CA TYR A 218 -34.90 -15.50 -8.33
C TYR A 218 -36.37 -15.37 -8.00
N LYS A 219 -36.88 -14.16 -7.72
CA LYS A 219 -38.29 -13.91 -7.50
C LYS A 219 -39.11 -14.16 -8.76
N ALA A 220 -38.59 -13.78 -9.92
CA ALA A 220 -39.27 -14.04 -11.22
C ALA A 220 -39.29 -15.55 -11.51
N GLU A 221 -38.23 -16.27 -11.29
CA GLU A 221 -38.10 -17.72 -11.43
C GLU A 221 -39.11 -18.45 -10.51
N ASN A 222 -39.10 -18.12 -9.22
CA ASN A 222 -40.06 -18.68 -8.27
C ASN A 222 -41.53 -18.38 -8.65
N ASN A 223 -41.81 -17.15 -9.14
CA ASN A 223 -43.13 -16.79 -9.61
C ASN A 223 -43.52 -17.58 -10.87
N PHE A 224 -42.55 -17.91 -11.73
CA PHE A 224 -42.73 -18.71 -12.91
C PHE A 224 -43.04 -20.18 -12.54
N GLU A 225 -42.28 -20.76 -11.63
CA GLU A 225 -42.51 -22.11 -11.10
C GLU A 225 -43.88 -22.22 -10.42
N ASP A 226 -44.37 -21.14 -9.81
CA ASP A 226 -45.65 -21.09 -9.12
C ASP A 226 -46.83 -20.95 -10.10
N ILE A 227 -46.58 -20.75 -11.42
CA ILE A 227 -47.60 -20.71 -12.47
C ILE A 227 -48.07 -22.14 -12.73
N THR A 228 -49.15 -22.50 -12.10
CA THR A 228 -49.81 -23.76 -12.34
C THR A 228 -50.99 -23.58 -13.30
N ILE A 229 -51.36 -24.63 -14.02
CA ILE A 229 -52.53 -24.63 -14.88
C ILE A 229 -53.80 -24.18 -14.10
N ARG A 230 -53.87 -24.56 -12.82
CA ARG A 230 -54.92 -24.15 -11.92
C ARG A 230 -54.94 -22.65 -11.67
N LYS A 231 -53.80 -21.99 -11.51
CA LYS A 231 -53.71 -20.54 -11.35
C LYS A 231 -54.05 -19.80 -12.65
N LEU A 232 -53.53 -20.28 -13.80
CA LEU A 232 -53.77 -19.69 -15.11
C LEU A 232 -55.25 -19.82 -15.57
N THR A 233 -55.91 -20.85 -15.12
CA THR A 233 -57.29 -21.14 -15.53
C THR A 233 -58.31 -20.85 -14.43
N TYR A 234 -57.94 -20.14 -13.37
CA TYR A 234 -58.74 -19.91 -12.17
C TYR A 234 -60.14 -19.32 -12.48
N LYS A 235 -60.26 -18.43 -13.45
CA LYS A 235 -61.51 -17.82 -13.88
C LYS A 235 -62.04 -18.34 -15.26
N ASN A 236 -61.40 -19.40 -15.79
CA ASN A 236 -61.79 -19.94 -17.10
C ASN A 236 -61.89 -21.48 -17.03
N PRO A 237 -63.04 -21.99 -16.57
CA PRO A 237 -63.25 -23.43 -16.40
C PRO A 237 -63.20 -24.21 -17.74
N THR A 238 -63.57 -23.57 -18.85
CA THR A 238 -63.53 -24.18 -20.19
C THR A 238 -62.10 -24.44 -20.65
N MET A 239 -61.18 -23.51 -20.38
CA MET A 239 -59.78 -23.63 -20.75
C MET A 239 -59.09 -24.67 -19.87
N ARG A 240 -59.48 -24.75 -18.62
CA ARG A 240 -58.97 -25.74 -17.68
C ARG A 240 -59.32 -27.16 -18.12
N ALA A 241 -60.60 -27.39 -18.49
CA ALA A 241 -61.07 -28.68 -18.99
C ALA A 241 -60.29 -29.12 -20.26
N LYS A 242 -60.09 -28.20 -21.22
CA LYS A 242 -59.34 -28.47 -22.45
C LYS A 242 -57.86 -28.81 -22.19
N LEU A 243 -57.22 -28.15 -21.22
CA LEU A 243 -55.83 -28.44 -20.85
C LEU A 243 -55.71 -29.78 -20.10
N GLU A 244 -56.66 -30.14 -19.28
CA GLU A 244 -56.68 -31.45 -18.60
C GLU A 244 -56.95 -32.57 -19.62
N GLU A 245 -57.81 -32.36 -20.61
CA GLU A 245 -58.08 -33.28 -21.72
C GLU A 245 -56.87 -33.51 -22.62
N ALA A 246 -56.15 -32.42 -23.00
CA ALA A 246 -54.91 -32.48 -23.77
C ALA A 246 -53.77 -33.23 -23.00
N ARG A 247 -53.69 -33.04 -21.70
CA ARG A 247 -52.75 -33.78 -20.86
C ARG A 247 -53.07 -35.27 -20.75
N ALA A 248 -54.35 -35.60 -20.65
CA ALA A 248 -54.79 -37.00 -20.63
C ALA A 248 -54.51 -37.70 -21.97
N ALA A 249 -54.67 -36.98 -23.09
CA ALA A 249 -54.34 -37.50 -24.42
C ALA A 249 -52.84 -37.75 -24.59
N ASN A 250 -51.96 -36.80 -24.19
CA ASN A 250 -50.49 -36.97 -24.26
C ASN A 250 -49.99 -38.11 -23.36
N LYS A 251 -50.61 -38.30 -22.20
CA LYS A 251 -50.24 -39.40 -21.28
C LYS A 251 -50.61 -40.76 -21.79
N ILE A 252 -51.62 -40.86 -22.71
CA ILE A 252 -52.02 -42.08 -23.39
C ILE A 252 -51.08 -42.40 -24.57
N GLU A 253 -50.47 -41.38 -25.20
CA GLU A 253 -49.43 -41.55 -26.22
C GLU A 253 -48.11 -42.05 -25.62
N GLU A 254 -47.68 -41.48 -24.50
CA GLU A 254 -46.44 -41.94 -23.79
C GLU A 254 -46.51 -43.38 -23.22
N ILE A 255 -47.69 -43.95 -23.11
CA ILE A 255 -47.85 -45.35 -22.64
C ILE A 255 -47.94 -46.33 -23.85
N LYS A 256 -47.97 -45.84 -25.10
CA LYS A 256 -48.05 -46.63 -26.30
C LYS A 256 -46.75 -46.82 -27.08
N ASP A 257 -45.68 -46.09 -26.68
CA ASP A 257 -44.30 -46.28 -27.10
C ASP A 257 -43.54 -47.07 -26.02
#